data_f70b64553040ae33f85213df31a5c1eb
#
_entry.id   f70b64553040ae33f85213df31a5c1eb
#
_cell.length_a   1.000
_cell.length_b   1.000
_cell.length_c   1.000
_cell.angle_alpha   90.00
_cell.angle_beta   90.00
_cell.angle_gamma   90.00
#
_symmetry.space_group_name_H-M   'P 1'
#
loop_
_entity.id
_entity.type
_entity.pdbx_description
1 polymer ?
#
loop_
_entity_poly.entity_id
_entity_poly.type
_entity_poly.pdbx_seq_one_letter_code
_entity_poly.pdbx_strand_id
1 'polypeptide(L)'
;FGYRELGGNPVSLKGAQHCRAEVFLKGYGWVGMDPADVAKVMRMETPQWIKSPKDPIVAPVNKALFGSWEGNWMAYNTAHDLSLPHTKGPKLGFFMYPTAENSGGRLDSYAPDDFKYQITAREIKA
;
A
#
# COMPACT_ATOMS: atom_id res chain seq x y z
N PHE A 1 4.16 10.77 -6.06
CA PHE A 1 3.62 10.93 -7.42
C PHE A 1 2.60 12.05 -7.40
N GLY A 2 2.87 13.13 -8.14
CA GLY A 2 1.92 14.21 -8.33
C GLY A 2 0.78 13.76 -9.25
N TYR A 3 -0.36 14.41 -9.11
CA TYR A 3 -1.57 14.17 -9.87
C TYR A 3 -1.35 14.18 -11.39
N ARG A 4 -0.42 15.03 -11.86
CA ARG A 4 -0.09 15.20 -13.27
C ARG A 4 0.74 14.06 -13.84
N GLU A 5 1.47 13.37 -13.02
CA GLU A 5 2.30 12.22 -13.41
C GLU A 5 1.48 10.96 -13.68
N LEU A 6 0.23 10.93 -13.22
CA LEU A 6 -0.69 9.82 -13.46
C LEU A 6 -1.37 9.85 -14.83
N GLY A 7 -1.14 10.89 -15.64
CA GLY A 7 -1.46 10.90 -17.07
C GLY A 7 -2.90 11.18 -17.45
N GLY A 8 -3.73 11.75 -16.58
CA GLY A 8 -5.12 12.09 -16.94
C GLY A 8 -5.92 12.78 -15.85
N ASN A 9 -7.04 13.37 -16.24
CA ASN A 9 -8.01 14.00 -15.32
C ASN A 9 -9.44 13.80 -15.85
N PRO A 10 -10.24 12.85 -15.31
CA PRO A 10 -9.91 11.94 -14.22
C PRO A 10 -8.90 10.86 -14.60
N VAL A 11 -8.24 10.29 -13.63
CA VAL A 11 -7.28 9.20 -13.81
C VAL A 11 -7.67 7.99 -12.98
N SER A 12 -7.45 6.79 -13.51
CA SER A 12 -7.64 5.55 -12.77
C SER A 12 -6.48 5.32 -11.80
N LEU A 13 -6.80 5.07 -10.54
CA LEU A 13 -5.83 4.76 -9.48
C LEU A 13 -5.75 3.27 -9.15
N LYS A 14 -6.16 2.40 -10.06
CA LYS A 14 -6.04 0.96 -9.88
C LYS A 14 -4.55 0.60 -9.76
N GLY A 15 -4.17 0.01 -8.61
CA GLY A 15 -2.78 -0.33 -8.33
C GLY A 15 -1.95 0.77 -7.64
N ALA A 16 -2.56 1.92 -7.30
CA ALA A 16 -1.92 2.99 -6.54
C ALA A 16 -2.04 2.82 -5.01
N GLN A 17 -2.68 1.76 -4.56
CA GLN A 17 -2.83 1.45 -3.14
C GLN A 17 -1.52 0.90 -2.57
N HIS A 18 -1.23 1.30 -1.34
CA HIS A 18 0.00 0.93 -0.65
C HIS A 18 -0.22 0.80 0.85
N CYS A 19 0.42 -0.16 1.48
CA CYS A 19 0.49 -0.29 2.93
C CYS A 19 1.85 0.19 3.43
N ARG A 20 1.84 0.91 4.53
CA ARG A 20 3.02 1.26 5.30
C ARG A 20 2.89 0.72 6.71
N ALA A 21 4.00 0.64 7.41
CA ALA A 21 4.04 0.15 8.77
C ALA A 21 4.58 1.21 9.72
N GLU A 22 4.21 1.08 10.98
CA GLU A 22 4.84 1.77 12.09
C GLU A 22 5.30 0.75 13.11
N VAL A 23 6.43 1.01 13.73
CA VAL A 23 6.97 0.23 14.85
C VAL A 23 7.07 1.10 16.08
N PHE A 24 6.63 0.58 17.22
CA PHE A 24 6.79 1.28 18.48
C PHE A 24 8.18 1.03 19.05
N LEU A 25 8.95 2.10 19.20
CA LEU A 25 10.28 2.07 19.79
C LEU A 25 10.22 2.72 21.18
N LYS A 26 10.62 1.97 22.21
CA LYS A 26 10.66 2.49 23.59
C LYS A 26 11.56 3.72 23.66
N GLY A 27 11.01 4.82 24.17
CA GLY A 27 11.71 6.10 24.28
C GLY A 27 11.57 7.04 23.07
N TYR A 28 11.08 6.52 21.93
CA TYR A 28 10.89 7.31 20.70
C TYR A 28 9.42 7.38 20.26
N GLY A 29 8.60 6.40 20.64
CA GLY A 29 7.20 6.30 20.18
C GLY A 29 7.06 5.52 18.88
N TRP A 30 6.00 5.82 18.12
CA TRP A 30 5.74 5.20 16.83
C TRP A 30 6.65 5.79 15.74
N VAL A 31 7.31 4.92 15.04
CA VAL A 31 8.29 5.25 13.99
C VAL A 31 7.86 4.62 12.68
N GLY A 32 7.73 5.43 11.64
CA GLY A 32 7.32 4.97 10.32
C GLY A 32 8.39 4.12 9.64
N MET A 33 7.93 3.15 8.83
CA MET A 33 8.80 2.35 7.97
C MET A 33 8.06 1.90 6.72
N ASP A 34 8.78 1.73 5.62
CA ASP A 34 8.23 1.22 4.37
C ASP A 34 9.04 0.04 3.81
N PRO A 35 8.88 -1.16 4.39
CA PRO A 35 9.57 -2.35 3.91
C PRO A 35 9.11 -2.79 2.51
N ALA A 36 7.91 -2.38 2.08
CA ALA A 36 7.39 -2.73 0.77
C ALA A 36 8.14 -2.02 -0.35
N ASP A 37 8.44 -0.73 -0.20
CA ASP A 37 9.23 -0.01 -1.20
C ASP A 37 10.70 -0.44 -1.19
N VAL A 38 11.27 -0.79 -0.04
CA VAL A 38 12.59 -1.46 0.01
C VAL A 38 12.57 -2.77 -0.78
N ALA A 39 11.53 -3.59 -0.61
CA ALA A 39 11.39 -4.85 -1.34
C ALA A 39 11.20 -4.65 -2.86
N LYS A 40 10.53 -3.56 -3.29
CA LYS A 40 10.45 -3.21 -4.72
C LYS A 40 11.83 -2.90 -5.30
N VAL A 41 12.63 -2.09 -4.62
CA VAL A 41 14.00 -1.80 -5.06
C VAL A 41 14.80 -3.10 -5.21
N MET A 42 14.72 -3.99 -4.22
CA MET A 42 15.40 -5.28 -4.27
C MET A 42 15.00 -6.16 -5.47
N ARG A 43 13.76 -6.02 -5.95
CA ARG A 43 13.20 -6.88 -7.00
C ARG A 43 13.25 -6.28 -8.40
N MET A 44 13.21 -4.95 -8.51
CA MET A 44 12.88 -4.28 -9.77
C MET A 44 13.99 -3.41 -10.33
N GLU A 45 14.98 -3.00 -9.52
CA GLU A 45 16.05 -2.11 -9.96
C GLU A 45 17.15 -2.82 -10.77
N THR A 46 17.22 -4.15 -10.67
CA THR A 46 18.15 -4.96 -11.46
C THR A 46 17.43 -6.18 -12.06
N PRO A 47 17.93 -6.74 -13.17
CA PRO A 47 17.34 -7.96 -13.74
C PRO A 47 17.35 -9.16 -12.77
N GLN A 48 18.27 -9.14 -11.81
CA GLN A 48 18.37 -10.18 -10.79
C GLN A 48 17.91 -9.63 -9.44
N TRP A 49 17.19 -10.45 -8.72
CA TRP A 49 16.74 -10.10 -7.38
C TRP A 49 17.91 -9.89 -6.41
N ILE A 50 18.05 -8.69 -5.90
CA ILE A 50 19.00 -8.35 -4.85
C ILE A 50 18.55 -9.00 -3.53
N LYS A 51 19.38 -9.85 -2.94
CA LYS A 51 19.02 -10.61 -1.73
C LYS A 51 19.38 -9.91 -0.41
N SER A 52 20.18 -8.86 -0.48
CA SER A 52 20.69 -8.18 0.73
C SER A 52 20.20 -6.74 0.82
N PRO A 53 19.63 -6.31 1.97
CA PRO A 53 19.33 -4.90 2.20
C PRO A 53 20.58 -4.04 2.39
N LYS A 54 21.77 -4.66 2.48
CA LYS A 54 23.07 -3.97 2.56
C LYS A 54 23.70 -3.72 1.20
N ASP A 55 23.07 -4.19 0.12
CA ASP A 55 23.52 -3.91 -1.24
C ASP A 55 23.60 -2.38 -1.47
N PRO A 56 24.62 -1.86 -2.18
CA PRO A 56 24.77 -0.42 -2.43
C PRO A 56 23.56 0.27 -3.06
N ILE A 57 22.76 -0.46 -3.85
CA ILE A 57 21.52 0.06 -4.45
C ILE A 57 20.41 0.15 -3.41
N VAL A 58 20.32 -0.83 -2.51
CA VAL A 58 19.22 -0.96 -1.54
C VAL A 58 19.48 -0.20 -0.25
N ALA A 59 20.71 -0.19 0.24
CA ALA A 59 21.05 0.34 1.55
C ALA A 59 20.63 1.81 1.77
N PRO A 60 20.77 2.75 0.82
CA PRO A 60 20.31 4.12 0.99
C PRO A 60 18.79 4.21 1.16
N VAL A 61 18.04 3.44 0.38
CA VAL A 61 16.56 3.39 0.45
C VAL A 61 16.11 2.75 1.76
N ASN A 62 16.72 1.64 2.15
CA ASN A 62 16.44 0.98 3.41
C ASN A 62 16.71 1.90 4.62
N LYS A 63 17.79 2.67 4.58
CA LYS A 63 18.09 3.66 5.62
C LYS A 63 17.08 4.80 5.64
N ALA A 64 16.67 5.31 4.48
CA ALA A 64 15.72 6.42 4.37
C ALA A 64 14.30 6.02 4.81
N LEU A 65 13.89 4.79 4.49
CA LEU A 65 12.55 4.28 4.77
C LEU A 65 12.43 3.54 6.12
N PHE A 66 13.43 3.64 6.96
CA PHE A 66 13.35 3.29 8.38
C PHE A 66 13.43 4.60 9.19
N GLY A 67 12.30 5.03 9.71
CA GLY A 67 12.15 6.29 10.43
C GLY A 67 11.36 7.35 9.67
N SER A 68 11.01 7.08 8.42
CA SER A 68 10.18 7.97 7.60
C SER A 68 9.41 7.24 6.52
N TRP A 69 8.45 7.95 5.92
CA TRP A 69 7.72 7.56 4.72
C TRP A 69 7.95 8.57 3.61
N GLU A 70 7.77 8.13 2.39
CA GLU A 70 7.58 9.03 1.27
C GLU A 70 6.27 9.83 1.48
N GLY A 71 6.30 11.16 1.26
CA GLY A 71 5.28 12.09 1.71
C GLY A 71 4.07 12.29 0.78
N ASN A 72 4.08 11.73 -0.42
CA ASN A 72 3.04 11.98 -1.44
C ASN A 72 1.85 11.03 -1.37
N TRP A 73 1.45 10.64 -0.16
CA TRP A 73 0.37 9.67 0.05
C TRP A 73 -0.72 10.23 0.95
N MET A 74 -1.93 9.84 0.65
CA MET A 74 -3.08 10.06 1.51
C MET A 74 -3.42 8.78 2.26
N ALA A 75 -3.38 8.85 3.59
CA ALA A 75 -3.81 7.74 4.43
C ALA A 75 -5.33 7.56 4.36
N TYR A 76 -5.79 6.37 4.02
CA TYR A 76 -7.22 6.04 4.06
C TYR A 76 -7.64 5.60 5.46
N ASN A 77 -6.81 4.83 6.12
CA ASN A 77 -7.09 4.28 7.44
C ASN A 77 -5.81 3.71 8.06
N THR A 78 -5.90 3.42 9.36
CA THR A 78 -4.92 2.67 10.14
C THR A 78 -5.52 1.35 10.63
N ALA A 79 -6.45 0.78 9.87
CA ALA A 79 -7.22 -0.38 10.27
C ALA A 79 -6.33 -1.63 10.37
N HIS A 80 -6.54 -2.36 11.46
CA HIS A 80 -5.88 -3.61 11.80
C HIS A 80 -6.89 -4.53 12.46
N ASP A 81 -6.90 -5.80 12.09
CA ASP A 81 -7.87 -6.79 12.61
C ASP A 81 -9.33 -6.33 12.52
N LEU A 82 -9.69 -5.73 11.40
CA LEU A 82 -10.98 -5.11 11.18
C LEU A 82 -12.07 -6.14 10.89
N SER A 83 -13.19 -6.05 11.61
CA SER A 83 -14.44 -6.73 11.28
C SER A 83 -15.37 -5.72 10.60
N LEU A 84 -15.78 -5.98 9.37
CA LEU A 84 -16.77 -5.17 8.67
C LEU A 84 -18.19 -5.60 9.07
N PRO A 85 -19.15 -4.67 9.10
CA PRO A 85 -20.56 -5.00 9.36
C PRO A 85 -21.06 -6.05 8.37
N HIS A 86 -21.85 -7.00 8.89
CA HIS A 86 -22.50 -8.07 8.11
C HIS A 86 -21.56 -9.07 7.42
N THR A 87 -20.23 -8.97 7.58
CA THR A 87 -19.30 -9.98 7.07
C THR A 87 -19.22 -11.19 8.02
N LYS A 88 -19.05 -12.37 7.45
CA LYS A 88 -18.89 -13.65 8.17
C LYS A 88 -17.47 -14.20 8.09
N GLY A 89 -16.67 -13.67 7.18
CA GLY A 89 -15.29 -14.08 6.98
C GLY A 89 -14.35 -13.62 8.12
N PRO A 90 -13.11 -14.09 8.11
CA PRO A 90 -12.11 -13.70 9.10
C PRO A 90 -11.87 -12.18 9.07
N LYS A 91 -11.36 -11.66 10.17
CA LYS A 91 -10.94 -10.25 10.25
C LYS A 91 -9.96 -9.90 9.15
N LEU A 92 -10.03 -8.65 8.69
CA LEU A 92 -9.07 -8.08 7.76
C LEU A 92 -7.82 -7.65 8.53
N GLY A 93 -6.65 -8.17 8.16
CA GLY A 93 -5.39 -7.73 8.75
C GLY A 93 -5.00 -6.31 8.34
N PHE A 94 -5.50 -5.85 7.19
CA PHE A 94 -5.36 -4.48 6.68
C PHE A 94 -6.53 -4.15 5.78
N PHE A 95 -6.79 -2.87 5.50
CA PHE A 95 -7.89 -2.44 4.65
C PHE A 95 -7.38 -1.47 3.56
N MET A 96 -6.76 -2.03 2.55
CA MET A 96 -6.15 -1.31 1.43
C MET A 96 -7.02 -1.30 0.17
N TYR A 97 -7.83 -2.33 -0.02
CA TYR A 97 -8.72 -2.50 -1.17
C TYR A 97 -10.18 -2.57 -0.75
N PRO A 98 -11.12 -2.25 -1.66
CA PRO A 98 -12.52 -2.57 -1.45
C PRO A 98 -12.70 -4.06 -1.14
N THR A 99 -13.61 -4.37 -0.24
CA THR A 99 -13.88 -5.74 0.20
C THR A 99 -15.36 -6.05 0.05
N ALA A 100 -15.68 -7.22 -0.46
CA ALA A 100 -17.04 -7.74 -0.55
C ALA A 100 -17.09 -9.22 -0.16
N GLU A 101 -18.26 -9.64 0.30
CA GLU A 101 -18.60 -11.04 0.56
C GLU A 101 -19.93 -11.39 -0.10
N ASN A 102 -20.04 -12.63 -0.54
CA ASN A 102 -21.28 -13.25 -0.99
C ASN A 102 -21.53 -14.57 -0.24
N SER A 103 -22.49 -15.36 -0.68
CA SER A 103 -22.79 -16.67 -0.07
C SER A 103 -21.64 -17.67 -0.16
N GLY A 104 -20.71 -17.49 -1.10
CA GLY A 104 -19.51 -18.32 -1.27
C GLY A 104 -18.31 -17.87 -0.44
N GLY A 105 -18.41 -16.71 0.23
CA GLY A 105 -17.33 -16.14 1.05
C GLY A 105 -16.81 -14.81 0.56
N ARG A 106 -15.59 -14.46 0.99
CA ARG A 106 -14.95 -13.21 0.60
C ARG A 106 -14.45 -13.26 -0.83
N LEU A 107 -14.75 -12.21 -1.58
CA LEU A 107 -14.27 -12.03 -2.95
C LEU A 107 -12.83 -11.50 -2.95
N ASP A 108 -12.02 -11.98 -3.88
CA ASP A 108 -10.64 -11.55 -4.03
C ASP A 108 -10.56 -10.27 -4.87
N SER A 109 -10.14 -9.17 -4.25
CA SER A 109 -9.96 -7.89 -4.94
C SER A 109 -8.79 -7.89 -5.95
N TYR A 110 -7.93 -8.91 -5.94
CA TYR A 110 -6.89 -9.13 -6.95
C TYR A 110 -7.37 -9.97 -8.14
N ALA A 111 -8.54 -10.60 -8.04
CA ALA A 111 -9.14 -11.39 -9.11
C ALA A 111 -10.25 -10.58 -9.82
N PRO A 112 -9.92 -9.84 -10.90
CA PRO A 112 -10.87 -8.92 -11.56
C PRO A 112 -12.07 -9.63 -12.20
N ASP A 113 -12.01 -10.92 -12.41
CA ASP A 113 -13.14 -11.69 -12.91
C ASP A 113 -14.15 -12.01 -11.81
N ASP A 114 -13.70 -12.09 -10.56
CA ASP A 114 -14.55 -12.36 -9.40
C ASP A 114 -15.06 -11.09 -8.75
N PHE A 115 -14.22 -10.06 -8.68
CA PHE A 115 -14.53 -8.81 -8.02
C PHE A 115 -14.00 -7.59 -8.79
N LYS A 116 -14.92 -6.85 -9.42
CA LYS A 116 -14.59 -5.63 -10.18
C LYS A 116 -14.84 -4.39 -9.34
N TYR A 117 -13.85 -3.52 -9.27
CA TYR A 117 -14.00 -2.18 -8.71
C TYR A 117 -13.19 -1.17 -9.52
N GLN A 118 -13.50 0.10 -9.32
CA GLN A 118 -12.78 1.21 -9.94
C GLN A 118 -12.54 2.29 -8.90
N ILE A 119 -11.32 2.80 -8.87
CA ILE A 119 -10.95 3.98 -8.11
C ILE A 119 -10.45 5.02 -9.10
N THR A 120 -11.00 6.22 -9.01
CA THR A 120 -10.60 7.35 -9.85
C THR A 120 -10.23 8.54 -8.99
N ALA A 121 -9.28 9.33 -9.46
CA ALA A 121 -8.97 10.62 -8.89
C ALA A 121 -9.26 11.72 -9.92
N ARG A 122 -9.72 12.86 -9.46
CA ARG A 122 -10.04 14.03 -10.28
C ARG A 122 -9.50 15.30 -9.60
N GLU A 123 -8.83 16.12 -10.39
CA GLU A 123 -8.44 17.45 -9.93
C GLU A 123 -9.70 18.33 -9.75
N ILE A 124 -9.80 18.97 -8.60
CA ILE A 124 -10.80 19.98 -8.31
C ILE A 124 -10.09 21.33 -8.44
N LYS A 125 -10.51 22.13 -9.39
CA LYS A 125 -10.05 23.51 -9.49
C LYS A 125 -10.83 24.33 -8.47
N ALA A 126 -10.11 25.08 -7.64
CA ALA A 126 -10.68 26.09 -6.74
C ALA A 126 -11.25 27.27 -7.54
#